data_1bb2157ec26f2365adf3ce452aefe605
#
_entry.id   1bb2157ec26f2365adf3ce452aefe605
#
_cell.length_a   1.000
_cell.length_b   1.000
_cell.length_c   1.000
_cell.angle_alpha   90.00
_cell.angle_beta   90.00
_cell.angle_gamma   90.00
#
_symmetry.space_group_name_H-M   'P 1'
#
loop_
_entity.id
_entity.type
_entity.pdbx_description
1 polymer ?
#
loop_
_entity_poly.entity_id
_entity_poly.type
_entity_poly.pdbx_seq_one_letter_code
_entity_poly.pdbx_strand_id
1 'polypeptide(L)'
;MSLNVIITLLMFVVILVLLLKNVSKPGVIFTGVPIIAALLMGFSLKDINGFIGKGLQSISGTTFLMVFAVMFFGMLHDAGVFKALIKFLTRFLKNSVPSTIFIAQLISMLTQLDSSGATTALLTIPSMKPLFERQHIRMEALLLVESIGSGVLLLLPYMPGFVENTAYVNLDVYEAYQYMIPVLIFCVIAFLLLNIPLSMVEIR
;
A
#
# COMPACT_ATOMS: atom_id res chain seq x y z
N MET A 1 16.84 -21.33 25.04
CA MET A 1 16.88 -20.15 24.14
C MET A 1 18.11 -19.34 24.51
N SER A 2 18.92 -18.91 23.53
CA SER A 2 20.04 -18.01 23.83
C SER A 2 19.51 -16.65 24.31
N LEU A 3 20.26 -15.98 25.21
CA LEU A 3 19.91 -14.67 25.74
C LEU A 3 19.55 -13.67 24.62
N ASN A 4 20.31 -13.72 23.52
CA ASN A 4 20.10 -12.86 22.36
C ASN A 4 18.71 -13.06 21.72
N VAL A 5 18.19 -14.29 21.64
CA VAL A 5 16.86 -14.56 21.11
C VAL A 5 15.78 -13.94 22.01
N ILE A 6 15.95 -14.04 23.33
CA ILE A 6 15.01 -13.43 24.28
C ILE A 6 15.01 -11.91 24.14
N ILE A 7 16.18 -11.27 24.05
CA ILE A 7 16.30 -9.82 23.86
C ILE A 7 15.64 -9.39 22.54
N THR A 8 15.85 -10.15 21.45
CA THR A 8 15.24 -9.86 20.15
C THR A 8 13.71 -9.94 20.22
N LEU A 9 13.15 -10.97 20.83
CA LEU A 9 11.69 -11.10 20.98
C LEU A 9 11.12 -9.97 21.85
N LEU A 10 11.79 -9.63 22.95
CA LEU A 10 11.44 -8.51 23.81
C LEU A 10 11.46 -7.18 23.05
N MET A 11 12.46 -6.97 22.20
CA MET A 11 12.57 -5.79 21.33
C MET A 11 11.32 -5.63 20.45
N PHE A 12 10.85 -6.69 19.80
CA PHE A 12 9.64 -6.64 18.98
C PHE A 12 8.41 -6.29 19.82
N VAL A 13 8.24 -6.90 20.98
CA VAL A 13 7.14 -6.59 21.89
C VAL A 13 7.18 -5.14 22.34
N VAL A 14 8.35 -4.63 22.72
CA VAL A 14 8.52 -3.22 23.13
C VAL A 14 8.17 -2.28 21.99
N ILE A 15 8.65 -2.53 20.75
CA ILE A 15 8.29 -1.72 19.58
C ILE A 15 6.79 -1.68 19.39
N LEU A 16 6.11 -2.83 19.42
CA LEU A 16 4.65 -2.90 19.27
C LEU A 16 3.91 -2.12 20.35
N VAL A 17 4.30 -2.29 21.62
CA VAL A 17 3.67 -1.59 22.74
C VAL A 17 3.87 -0.07 22.64
N LEU A 18 5.07 0.39 22.28
CA LEU A 18 5.35 1.82 22.13
C LEU A 18 4.57 2.44 20.97
N LEU A 19 4.42 1.72 19.85
CA LEU A 19 3.62 2.15 18.70
C LEU A 19 2.12 2.21 19.07
N LEU A 20 1.58 1.18 19.69
CA LEU A 20 0.17 1.13 20.08
C LEU A 20 -0.18 2.20 21.11
N LYS A 21 0.75 2.52 22.03
CA LYS A 21 0.57 3.61 23.00
C LYS A 21 0.87 5.00 22.42
N ASN A 22 1.29 5.08 21.16
CA ASN A 22 1.65 6.33 20.48
C ASN A 22 2.64 7.22 21.28
N VAL A 23 3.61 6.55 21.94
CA VAL A 23 4.56 7.22 22.87
C VAL A 23 5.50 8.16 22.11
N SER A 24 5.86 7.83 20.87
CA SER A 24 6.77 8.64 20.05
C SER A 24 6.54 8.37 18.55
N LYS A 25 7.20 9.18 17.70
CA LYS A 25 7.14 8.98 16.25
C LYS A 25 7.73 7.62 15.87
N PRO A 26 7.12 6.88 14.91
CA PRO A 26 7.59 5.55 14.52
C PRO A 26 9.09 5.48 14.21
N GLY A 27 9.63 6.47 13.48
CA GLY A 27 11.06 6.52 13.14
C GLY A 27 11.98 6.52 14.36
N VAL A 28 11.59 7.20 15.45
CA VAL A 28 12.37 7.21 16.71
C VAL A 28 12.32 5.84 17.39
N ILE A 29 11.15 5.20 17.40
CA ILE A 29 10.95 3.89 18.00
C ILE A 29 11.76 2.82 17.23
N PHE A 30 11.64 2.80 15.90
CA PHE A 30 12.34 1.83 15.04
C PHE A 30 13.85 2.04 14.99
N THR A 31 14.36 3.23 15.34
CA THR A 31 15.81 3.47 15.43
C THR A 31 16.32 3.25 16.86
N GLY A 32 15.66 3.80 17.85
CA GLY A 32 16.13 3.80 19.23
C GLY A 32 16.06 2.43 19.90
N VAL A 33 14.94 1.73 19.75
CA VAL A 33 14.74 0.43 20.43
C VAL A 33 15.73 -0.64 19.93
N PRO A 34 15.98 -0.81 18.60
CA PRO A 34 17.00 -1.75 18.13
C PRO A 34 18.43 -1.40 18.56
N ILE A 35 18.78 -0.12 18.62
CA ILE A 35 20.11 0.30 19.11
C ILE A 35 20.28 -0.10 20.58
N ILE A 36 19.29 0.17 21.43
CA ILE A 36 19.32 -0.22 22.85
C ILE A 36 19.40 -1.75 22.97
N ALA A 37 18.62 -2.49 22.20
CA ALA A 37 18.66 -3.95 22.20
C ALA A 37 20.04 -4.49 21.80
N ALA A 38 20.68 -3.92 20.77
CA ALA A 38 22.02 -4.31 20.33
C ALA A 38 23.07 -4.05 21.42
N LEU A 39 23.00 -2.93 22.12
CA LEU A 39 23.88 -2.63 23.25
C LEU A 39 23.68 -3.63 24.40
N LEU A 40 22.43 -4.00 24.71
CA LEU A 40 22.12 -5.03 25.71
C LEU A 40 22.63 -6.44 25.33
N MET A 41 22.74 -6.72 24.02
CA MET A 41 23.36 -7.94 23.49
C MET A 41 24.90 -7.92 23.54
N GLY A 42 25.49 -6.79 23.92
CA GLY A 42 26.96 -6.64 24.04
C GLY A 42 27.66 -6.21 22.74
N PHE A 43 26.89 -5.74 21.71
CA PHE A 43 27.52 -5.20 20.50
C PHE A 43 28.14 -3.82 20.78
N SER A 44 29.31 -3.59 20.19
CA SER A 44 29.96 -2.29 20.26
C SER A 44 29.28 -1.26 19.36
N LEU A 45 29.48 0.03 19.63
CA LEU A 45 29.01 1.12 18.76
C LEU A 45 29.53 1.00 17.31
N LYS A 46 30.75 0.43 17.16
CA LYS A 46 31.33 0.17 15.83
C LYS A 46 30.53 -0.91 15.08
N ASP A 47 30.12 -1.97 15.77
CA ASP A 47 29.33 -3.05 15.18
C ASP A 47 27.94 -2.51 14.78
N ILE A 48 27.29 -1.73 15.66
CA ILE A 48 26.01 -1.11 15.40
C ILE A 48 26.08 -0.20 14.17
N ASN A 49 27.11 0.64 14.06
CA ASN A 49 27.34 1.48 12.88
C ASN A 49 27.52 0.64 11.61
N GLY A 50 28.24 -0.49 11.72
CA GLY A 50 28.39 -1.45 10.62
C GLY A 50 27.05 -2.08 10.19
N PHE A 51 26.19 -2.44 11.13
CA PHE A 51 24.86 -2.97 10.84
C PHE A 51 23.96 -1.94 10.16
N ILE A 52 23.96 -0.70 10.66
CA ILE A 52 23.22 0.41 10.05
C ILE A 52 23.71 0.67 8.62
N GLY A 53 25.04 0.72 8.41
CA GLY A 53 25.62 0.93 7.09
C GLY A 53 25.23 -0.16 6.09
N LYS A 54 25.31 -1.43 6.48
CA LYS A 54 24.87 -2.57 5.64
C LYS A 54 23.38 -2.52 5.35
N GLY A 55 22.56 -2.20 6.35
CA GLY A 55 21.12 -2.05 6.18
C GLY A 55 20.78 -0.94 5.18
N LEU A 56 21.38 0.24 5.33
CA LEU A 56 21.19 1.35 4.39
C LEU A 56 21.65 1.00 2.97
N GLN A 57 22.78 0.33 2.84
CA GLN A 57 23.27 -0.11 1.52
C GLN A 57 22.32 -1.11 0.87
N SER A 58 21.78 -2.05 1.64
CA SER A 58 20.86 -3.07 1.15
C SER A 58 19.56 -2.48 0.58
N ILE A 59 19.04 -1.40 1.20
CA ILE A 59 17.77 -0.78 0.77
C ILE A 59 17.95 0.45 -0.12
N SER A 60 19.17 0.88 -0.41
CA SER A 60 19.42 2.14 -1.11
C SER A 60 18.75 2.19 -2.50
N GLY A 61 18.91 1.14 -3.31
CA GLY A 61 18.29 1.06 -4.63
C GLY A 61 16.76 1.16 -4.57
N THR A 62 16.15 0.39 -3.69
CA THR A 62 14.72 0.42 -3.42
C THR A 62 14.25 1.80 -2.97
N THR A 63 15.00 2.43 -2.07
CA THR A 63 14.69 3.77 -1.56
C THR A 63 14.68 4.81 -2.68
N PHE A 64 15.68 4.79 -3.57
CA PHE A 64 15.71 5.69 -4.73
C PHE A 64 14.51 5.48 -5.65
N LEU A 65 14.20 4.24 -5.99
CA LEU A 65 13.03 3.92 -6.83
C LEU A 65 11.74 4.46 -6.19
N MET A 66 11.54 4.23 -4.89
CA MET A 66 10.37 4.73 -4.15
C MET A 66 10.31 6.25 -4.14
N VAL A 67 11.42 6.94 -3.87
CA VAL A 67 11.47 8.41 -3.85
C VAL A 67 11.06 8.97 -5.21
N PHE A 68 11.63 8.45 -6.31
CA PHE A 68 11.29 8.90 -7.66
C PHE A 68 9.84 8.57 -8.02
N ALA A 69 9.33 7.40 -7.64
CA ALA A 69 7.93 7.04 -7.89
C ALA A 69 6.97 8.00 -7.14
N VAL A 70 7.22 8.24 -5.86
CA VAL A 70 6.39 9.18 -5.06
C VAL A 70 6.46 10.59 -5.62
N MET A 71 7.65 11.07 -6.02
CA MET A 71 7.80 12.40 -6.65
C MET A 71 7.02 12.47 -7.96
N PHE A 72 7.15 11.47 -8.83
CA PHE A 72 6.47 11.43 -10.13
C PHE A 72 4.95 11.44 -9.96
N PHE A 73 4.41 10.52 -9.16
CA PHE A 73 2.96 10.46 -8.94
C PHE A 73 2.45 11.65 -8.13
N GLY A 74 3.25 12.21 -7.21
CA GLY A 74 2.95 13.45 -6.52
C GLY A 74 2.79 14.62 -7.48
N MET A 75 3.70 14.78 -8.44
CA MET A 75 3.58 15.80 -9.49
C MET A 75 2.32 15.60 -10.34
N LEU A 76 1.97 14.37 -10.70
CA LEU A 76 0.73 14.07 -11.42
C LEU A 76 -0.52 14.42 -10.58
N HIS A 77 -0.45 14.17 -9.28
CA HIS A 77 -1.52 14.55 -8.33
C HIS A 77 -1.70 16.07 -8.29
N ASP A 78 -0.62 16.82 -8.09
CA ASP A 78 -0.62 18.28 -8.01
C ASP A 78 -1.05 18.93 -9.34
N ALA A 79 -0.67 18.32 -10.48
CA ALA A 79 -1.14 18.71 -11.80
C ALA A 79 -2.64 18.40 -12.05
N GLY A 80 -3.31 17.72 -11.12
CA GLY A 80 -4.73 17.40 -11.20
C GLY A 80 -5.08 16.27 -12.17
N VAL A 81 -4.10 15.48 -12.59
CA VAL A 81 -4.30 14.35 -13.54
C VAL A 81 -5.32 13.35 -13.00
N PHE A 82 -5.21 12.97 -11.73
CA PHE A 82 -6.16 12.03 -11.10
C PHE A 82 -7.59 12.61 -11.08
N LYS A 83 -7.74 13.91 -10.77
CA LYS A 83 -9.05 14.59 -10.81
C LYS A 83 -9.64 14.61 -12.22
N ALA A 84 -8.81 14.83 -13.24
CA ALA A 84 -9.23 14.79 -14.65
C ALA A 84 -9.67 13.38 -15.06
N LEU A 85 -8.93 12.34 -14.66
CA LEU A 85 -9.26 10.94 -14.91
C LEU A 85 -10.57 10.53 -14.21
N ILE A 86 -10.76 10.89 -12.96
CA ILE A 86 -11.99 10.64 -12.21
C ILE A 86 -13.18 11.31 -12.93
N LYS A 87 -13.04 12.59 -13.31
CA LYS A 87 -14.07 13.33 -14.06
C LYS A 87 -14.37 12.69 -15.42
N PHE A 88 -13.35 12.15 -16.09
CA PHE A 88 -13.55 11.43 -17.35
C PHE A 88 -14.32 10.12 -17.12
N LEU A 89 -13.93 9.31 -16.15
CA LEU A 89 -14.60 8.04 -15.84
C LEU A 89 -16.05 8.25 -15.39
N THR A 90 -16.31 9.28 -14.58
CA THR A 90 -17.68 9.57 -14.11
C THR A 90 -18.63 10.01 -15.23
N ARG A 91 -18.13 10.40 -16.41
CA ARG A 91 -19.00 10.64 -17.59
C ARG A 91 -19.66 9.37 -18.11
N PHE A 92 -19.07 8.21 -17.87
CA PHE A 92 -19.62 6.92 -18.29
C PHE A 92 -20.61 6.32 -17.26
N LEU A 93 -20.82 7.02 -16.15
CA LEU A 93 -21.79 6.60 -15.16
C LEU A 93 -23.20 6.57 -15.77
N LYS A 94 -23.75 5.36 -15.79
CA LYS A 94 -25.19 5.17 -15.96
C LYS A 94 -25.84 5.23 -14.57
N ASN A 95 -27.08 5.69 -14.50
CA ASN A 95 -27.82 5.77 -13.23
C ASN A 95 -28.25 4.36 -12.76
N SER A 96 -27.30 3.48 -12.52
CA SER A 96 -27.49 2.09 -12.10
C SER A 96 -26.42 1.65 -11.13
N VAL A 97 -26.78 0.83 -10.15
CA VAL A 97 -25.90 0.28 -9.13
C VAL A 97 -24.65 -0.40 -9.72
N PRO A 98 -24.78 -1.32 -10.72
CA PRO A 98 -23.60 -1.96 -11.30
C PRO A 98 -22.63 -0.98 -11.95
N SER A 99 -23.14 0.06 -12.62
CA SER A 99 -22.29 1.08 -13.25
C SER A 99 -21.53 1.88 -12.21
N THR A 100 -22.16 2.23 -11.10
CA THR A 100 -21.54 3.01 -10.02
C THR A 100 -20.44 2.21 -9.33
N ILE A 101 -20.70 0.93 -9.02
CA ILE A 101 -19.70 0.03 -8.44
C ILE A 101 -18.52 -0.16 -9.41
N PHE A 102 -18.80 -0.39 -10.70
CA PHE A 102 -17.73 -0.57 -11.71
C PHE A 102 -16.82 0.66 -11.84
N ILE A 103 -17.41 1.86 -11.87
CA ILE A 103 -16.61 3.10 -11.90
C ILE A 103 -15.81 3.29 -10.61
N ALA A 104 -16.37 2.95 -9.45
CA ALA A 104 -15.63 2.97 -8.19
C ALA A 104 -14.43 2.01 -8.19
N GLN A 105 -14.59 0.80 -8.78
CA GLN A 105 -13.51 -0.15 -8.97
C GLN A 105 -12.39 0.44 -9.83
N LEU A 106 -12.72 1.05 -10.96
CA LEU A 106 -11.74 1.68 -11.85
C LEU A 106 -11.03 2.86 -11.18
N ILE A 107 -11.77 3.70 -10.43
CA ILE A 107 -11.20 4.85 -9.73
C ILE A 107 -10.24 4.38 -8.62
N SER A 108 -10.63 3.39 -7.81
CA SER A 108 -9.76 2.86 -6.76
C SER A 108 -8.43 2.31 -7.30
N MET A 109 -8.48 1.61 -8.43
CA MET A 109 -7.28 1.15 -9.10
C MET A 109 -6.43 2.31 -9.63
N LEU A 110 -7.02 3.27 -10.34
CA LEU A 110 -6.29 4.41 -10.90
C LEU A 110 -5.62 5.27 -9.83
N THR A 111 -6.30 5.53 -8.73
CA THR A 111 -5.77 6.35 -7.64
C THR A 111 -4.67 5.65 -6.85
N GLN A 112 -4.61 4.31 -6.87
CA GLN A 112 -3.54 3.54 -6.24
C GLN A 112 -2.21 3.57 -7.02
N LEU A 113 -2.18 4.06 -8.25
CA LEU A 113 -0.96 4.13 -9.05
C LEU A 113 0.13 4.99 -8.41
N ASP A 114 -0.21 5.92 -7.52
CA ASP A 114 0.75 6.73 -6.75
C ASP A 114 1.42 5.97 -5.59
N SER A 115 1.12 4.69 -5.41
CA SER A 115 1.62 3.83 -4.33
C SER A 115 1.17 4.25 -2.91
N SER A 116 0.19 5.14 -2.79
CA SER A 116 -0.30 5.66 -1.51
C SER A 116 -1.75 5.23 -1.26
N GLY A 117 -1.95 4.31 -0.32
CA GLY A 117 -3.30 3.94 0.12
C GLY A 117 -4.08 5.13 0.71
N ALA A 118 -3.38 6.08 1.35
CA ALA A 118 -4.02 7.30 1.86
C ALA A 118 -4.57 8.18 0.72
N THR A 119 -3.81 8.38 -0.36
CA THR A 119 -4.27 9.13 -1.54
C THR A 119 -5.42 8.41 -2.21
N THR A 120 -5.36 7.08 -2.32
CA THR A 120 -6.45 6.27 -2.88
C THR A 120 -7.74 6.49 -2.11
N ALA A 121 -7.73 6.40 -0.79
CA ALA A 121 -8.91 6.64 0.05
C ALA A 121 -9.41 8.09 -0.05
N LEU A 122 -8.51 9.08 -0.01
CA LEU A 122 -8.83 10.51 -0.07
C LEU A 122 -9.40 10.94 -1.43
N LEU A 123 -9.10 10.24 -2.50
CA LEU A 123 -9.64 10.55 -3.83
C LEU A 123 -10.87 9.70 -4.16
N THR A 124 -10.83 8.40 -3.89
CA THR A 124 -11.92 7.48 -4.24
C THR A 124 -13.16 7.71 -3.38
N ILE A 125 -13.00 7.76 -2.06
CA ILE A 125 -14.14 7.83 -1.14
C ILE A 125 -14.95 9.11 -1.33
N PRO A 126 -14.37 10.34 -1.26
CA PRO A 126 -15.15 11.56 -1.45
C PRO A 126 -15.75 11.70 -2.84
N SER A 127 -15.09 11.13 -3.87
CA SER A 127 -15.57 11.20 -5.25
C SER A 127 -16.80 10.31 -5.49
N MET A 128 -16.84 9.14 -4.85
CA MET A 128 -17.87 8.12 -5.08
C MET A 128 -18.97 8.13 -4.02
N LYS A 129 -18.68 8.61 -2.81
CA LYS A 129 -19.66 8.67 -1.70
C LYS A 129 -20.99 9.30 -2.08
N PRO A 130 -21.06 10.50 -2.71
CA PRO A 130 -22.33 11.11 -3.07
C PRO A 130 -23.16 10.27 -4.05
N LEU A 131 -22.49 9.47 -4.90
CA LEU A 131 -23.15 8.60 -5.88
C LEU A 131 -23.70 7.34 -5.21
N PHE A 132 -22.98 6.79 -4.25
CA PHE A 132 -23.41 5.65 -3.44
C PHE A 132 -24.61 6.03 -2.58
N GLU A 133 -24.57 7.18 -1.89
CA GLU A 133 -25.68 7.71 -1.09
C GLU A 133 -26.92 7.95 -1.94
N ARG A 134 -26.77 8.56 -3.11
CA ARG A 134 -27.88 8.83 -4.02
C ARG A 134 -28.58 7.57 -4.54
N GLN A 135 -27.84 6.47 -4.68
CA GLN A 135 -28.37 5.19 -5.15
C GLN A 135 -28.68 4.21 -4.01
N HIS A 136 -28.58 4.68 -2.75
CA HIS A 136 -28.80 3.87 -1.54
C HIS A 136 -27.90 2.64 -1.45
N ILE A 137 -26.68 2.71 -2.04
CA ILE A 137 -25.66 1.67 -1.93
C ILE A 137 -24.97 1.84 -0.58
N ARG A 138 -24.72 0.74 0.14
CA ARG A 138 -24.08 0.76 1.45
C ARG A 138 -22.64 1.26 1.37
N MET A 139 -22.21 2.02 2.38
CA MET A 139 -20.82 2.55 2.44
C MET A 139 -19.78 1.45 2.63
N GLU A 140 -20.17 0.31 3.22
CA GLU A 140 -19.33 -0.88 3.34
C GLU A 140 -18.94 -1.43 1.97
N ALA A 141 -19.83 -1.35 0.98
CA ALA A 141 -19.53 -1.74 -0.39
C ALA A 141 -18.48 -0.80 -1.03
N LEU A 142 -18.55 0.50 -0.75
CA LEU A 142 -17.52 1.45 -1.21
C LEU A 142 -16.16 1.16 -0.57
N LEU A 143 -16.13 0.91 0.74
CA LEU A 143 -14.89 0.56 1.45
C LEU A 143 -14.31 -0.75 0.93
N LEU A 144 -15.16 -1.76 0.68
CA LEU A 144 -14.72 -3.04 0.11
C LEU A 144 -14.07 -2.84 -1.27
N VAL A 145 -14.71 -2.08 -2.13
CA VAL A 145 -14.22 -1.80 -3.49
C VAL A 145 -12.89 -1.02 -3.44
N GLU A 146 -12.79 -0.02 -2.58
CA GLU A 146 -11.57 0.76 -2.41
C GLU A 146 -10.41 -0.12 -1.89
N SER A 147 -10.65 -0.90 -0.84
CA SER A 147 -9.61 -1.74 -0.22
C SER A 147 -9.12 -2.86 -1.14
N ILE A 148 -10.01 -3.50 -1.91
CA ILE A 148 -9.59 -4.54 -2.86
C ILE A 148 -8.89 -3.90 -4.05
N GLY A 149 -9.41 -2.80 -4.59
CA GLY A 149 -8.80 -2.11 -5.72
C GLY A 149 -7.38 -1.63 -5.43
N SER A 150 -7.17 -1.04 -4.26
CA SER A 150 -5.83 -0.66 -3.79
C SER A 150 -4.94 -1.90 -3.58
N GLY A 151 -5.46 -2.95 -2.95
CA GLY A 151 -4.72 -4.19 -2.69
C GLY A 151 -4.24 -4.91 -3.94
N VAL A 152 -5.06 -4.99 -4.99
CA VAL A 152 -4.69 -5.62 -6.27
C VAL A 152 -3.49 -4.92 -6.90
N LEU A 153 -3.41 -3.60 -6.85
CA LEU A 153 -2.31 -2.84 -7.46
C LEU A 153 -1.04 -2.82 -6.61
N LEU A 154 -1.05 -3.32 -5.36
CA LEU A 154 0.19 -3.56 -4.61
C LEU A 154 1.12 -4.60 -5.27
N LEU A 155 0.61 -5.37 -6.24
CA LEU A 155 1.39 -6.31 -7.04
C LEU A 155 2.18 -5.65 -8.16
N LEU A 156 2.09 -4.33 -8.37
CA LEU A 156 2.84 -3.64 -9.42
C LEU A 156 4.35 -3.59 -9.08
N PRO A 157 5.24 -3.60 -10.11
CA PRO A 157 6.68 -3.81 -9.92
C PRO A 157 7.39 -2.66 -9.20
N TYR A 158 6.80 -1.48 -9.14
CA TYR A 158 7.35 -0.32 -8.44
C TYR A 158 6.75 -0.11 -7.05
N MET A 159 5.82 -0.97 -6.64
CA MET A 159 5.25 -0.91 -5.29
C MET A 159 6.29 -1.31 -4.24
N PRO A 160 6.36 -0.57 -3.11
CA PRO A 160 7.37 -0.78 -2.09
C PRO A 160 7.51 -2.24 -1.66
N GLY A 161 6.40 -2.88 -1.30
CA GLY A 161 6.42 -4.28 -0.84
C GLY A 161 6.90 -5.27 -1.89
N PHE A 162 6.62 -5.04 -3.18
CA PHE A 162 7.11 -5.91 -4.25
C PHE A 162 8.64 -5.75 -4.42
N VAL A 163 9.12 -4.51 -4.48
CA VAL A 163 10.57 -4.22 -4.67
C VAL A 163 11.39 -4.68 -3.47
N GLU A 164 10.87 -4.50 -2.24
CA GLU A 164 11.52 -5.02 -1.03
C GLU A 164 11.63 -6.55 -1.05
N ASN A 165 10.55 -7.24 -1.40
CA ASN A 165 10.53 -8.70 -1.46
C ASN A 165 11.53 -9.24 -2.49
N THR A 166 11.64 -8.62 -3.67
CA THR A 166 12.63 -9.02 -4.69
C THR A 166 14.07 -8.81 -4.20
N ALA A 167 14.32 -7.73 -3.46
CA ALA A 167 15.63 -7.46 -2.87
C ALA A 167 16.04 -8.54 -1.83
N TYR A 168 15.09 -9.00 -1.00
CA TYR A 168 15.37 -10.05 0.00
C TYR A 168 15.76 -11.39 -0.62
N VAL A 169 15.21 -11.73 -1.78
CA VAL A 169 15.51 -12.99 -2.47
C VAL A 169 16.59 -12.84 -3.55
N ASN A 170 17.20 -11.65 -3.66
CA ASN A 170 18.21 -11.30 -4.67
C ASN A 170 17.77 -11.59 -6.10
N LEU A 171 16.51 -11.31 -6.42
CA LEU A 171 15.96 -11.38 -7.77
C LEU A 171 15.88 -9.98 -8.39
N ASP A 172 16.08 -9.93 -9.70
CA ASP A 172 15.78 -8.73 -10.46
C ASP A 172 14.28 -8.46 -10.46
N VAL A 173 13.90 -7.19 -10.29
CA VAL A 173 12.49 -6.77 -10.23
C VAL A 173 11.73 -7.16 -11.51
N TYR A 174 12.38 -7.02 -12.66
CA TYR A 174 11.75 -7.33 -13.96
C TYR A 174 11.54 -8.84 -14.13
N GLU A 175 12.52 -9.65 -13.79
CA GLU A 175 12.39 -11.12 -13.83
C GLU A 175 11.29 -11.60 -12.89
N ALA A 176 11.27 -11.14 -11.65
CA ALA A 176 10.23 -11.48 -10.68
C ALA A 176 8.83 -11.05 -11.18
N TYR A 177 8.74 -9.87 -11.80
CA TYR A 177 7.46 -9.34 -12.26
C TYR A 177 6.84 -10.14 -13.41
N GLN A 178 7.65 -10.73 -14.27
CA GLN A 178 7.14 -11.59 -15.36
C GLN A 178 6.27 -12.74 -14.82
N TYR A 179 6.64 -13.32 -13.67
CA TYR A 179 5.83 -14.35 -13.01
C TYR A 179 4.57 -13.79 -12.35
N MET A 180 4.57 -12.50 -11.99
CA MET A 180 3.43 -11.86 -11.34
C MET A 180 2.37 -11.36 -12.33
N ILE A 181 2.72 -11.12 -13.59
CA ILE A 181 1.78 -10.60 -14.60
C ILE A 181 0.50 -11.46 -14.72
N PRO A 182 0.57 -12.80 -14.87
CA PRO A 182 -0.64 -13.61 -14.94
C PRO A 182 -1.51 -13.53 -13.68
N VAL A 183 -0.86 -13.46 -12.50
CA VAL A 183 -1.55 -13.31 -11.21
C VAL A 183 -2.23 -11.96 -11.13
N LEU A 184 -1.54 -10.89 -11.50
CA LEU A 184 -2.11 -9.53 -11.53
C LEU A 184 -3.33 -9.47 -12.46
N ILE A 185 -3.21 -10.01 -13.68
CA ILE A 185 -4.33 -10.05 -14.63
C ILE A 185 -5.51 -10.81 -14.04
N PHE A 186 -5.26 -11.98 -13.44
CA PHE A 186 -6.30 -12.74 -12.77
C PHE A 186 -6.97 -11.95 -11.64
N CYS A 187 -6.19 -11.31 -10.77
CA CYS A 187 -6.71 -10.50 -9.67
C CYS A 187 -7.53 -9.31 -10.17
N VAL A 188 -7.08 -8.62 -11.23
CA VAL A 188 -7.82 -7.52 -11.85
C VAL A 188 -9.17 -8.02 -12.39
N ILE A 189 -9.16 -9.12 -13.16
CA ILE A 189 -10.40 -9.70 -13.70
C ILE A 189 -11.34 -10.14 -12.58
N ALA A 190 -10.84 -10.85 -11.57
CA ALA A 190 -11.62 -11.29 -10.43
C ALA A 190 -12.23 -10.09 -9.67
N PHE A 191 -11.45 -9.03 -9.47
CA PHE A 191 -11.92 -7.80 -8.85
C PHE A 191 -13.03 -7.12 -9.66
N LEU A 192 -12.89 -7.02 -10.97
CA LEU A 192 -13.94 -6.45 -11.83
C LEU A 192 -15.20 -7.33 -11.85
N LEU A 193 -15.05 -8.67 -11.83
CA LEU A 193 -16.17 -9.61 -11.75
C LEU A 193 -16.89 -9.56 -10.40
N LEU A 194 -16.23 -9.11 -9.33
CA LEU A 194 -16.89 -8.89 -8.04
C LEU A 194 -18.05 -7.89 -8.12
N ASN A 195 -18.09 -7.05 -9.15
CA ASN A 195 -19.22 -6.18 -9.44
C ASN A 195 -20.54 -6.96 -9.51
N ILE A 196 -20.54 -8.17 -10.11
CA ILE A 196 -21.75 -8.96 -10.33
C ILE A 196 -22.43 -9.32 -9.00
N PRO A 197 -21.81 -10.08 -8.09
CA PRO A 197 -22.45 -10.43 -6.82
C PRO A 197 -22.70 -9.21 -5.94
N LEU A 198 -21.78 -8.22 -5.95
CA LEU A 198 -21.94 -7.03 -5.12
C LEU A 198 -23.16 -6.20 -5.56
N SER A 199 -23.32 -5.98 -6.85
CA SER A 199 -24.48 -5.26 -7.37
C SER A 199 -25.79 -6.00 -7.12
N MET A 200 -25.81 -7.34 -7.18
CA MET A 200 -27.00 -8.14 -6.85
C MET A 200 -27.45 -7.97 -5.39
N VAL A 201 -26.47 -7.85 -4.47
CA VAL A 201 -26.75 -7.63 -3.04
C VAL A 201 -27.25 -6.22 -2.78
N GLU A 202 -26.73 -5.23 -3.51
CA GLU A 202 -27.05 -3.80 -3.32
C GLU A 202 -28.32 -3.34 -4.08
N ILE A 203 -28.81 -4.10 -5.06
CA ILE A 203 -30.09 -3.80 -5.76
C ILE A 203 -31.33 -4.18 -4.92
N ARG A 204 -31.16 -4.88 -3.81
CA ARG A 204 -32.24 -5.20 -2.87
C ARG A 204 -32.59 -4.01 -1.98
#